data_6ee1cf31f6dd31ed61fe576f29069664
#
_entry.id   6ee1cf31f6dd31ed61fe576f29069664
#
_cell.length_a   1.000
_cell.length_b   1.000
_cell.length_c   1.000
_cell.angle_alpha   90.00
_cell.angle_beta   90.00
_cell.angle_gamma   90.00
#
_symmetry.space_group_name_H-M   'P 1'
#
loop_
_entity.id
_entity.type
_entity.pdbx_description
1 polymer ?
#
loop_
_entity_poly.entity_id
_entity_poly.type
_entity_poly.pdbx_seq_one_letter_code
_entity_poly.pdbx_strand_id
1 'polypeptide(L)'
;MTMAELVLQYSCCNEDARSELAALGVRGRRVLSIAAAGERAFGLLLGDPREVVAVDRNPAQIHLARLKAAAIARLERAAYLAFVGIRDDAGAGRLATYRKLKSELPDDAQQFWDGRQGDVERGLLFSGRTEVGIARAAPVFRLLLGGHVARLRACKTQGEQAELARSMLRRRRVRAVLALIFNPISGRFLLRDRVYYGDARRDAASYLQDRMVETLEHHRFDDCFILSLFFDGDLRKSRALPEDLTEDNYTLVQRRIGRVRFETSCVIKYLERQPAASVDAFSLSDLGGYLSVPEFRVLLGQVERVASADGAVCIREYISQPTQRVQWPASLTRDHALERRLQVADRSVGCTFVCGRKGGAGASAGAGGARGAAQA
;
A
#
# COMPACT_ATOMS: atom_id res chain seq x y z
N MET A 1 19.64 -17.18 -9.53
CA MET A 1 18.27 -16.88 -10.02
C MET A 1 18.43 -16.10 -11.30
N THR A 2 18.01 -16.63 -12.42
CA THR A 2 18.05 -15.95 -13.70
C THR A 2 16.99 -14.84 -13.75
N MET A 3 17.14 -13.83 -14.61
CA MET A 3 16.14 -12.75 -14.78
C MET A 3 14.74 -13.29 -15.13
N ALA A 4 14.66 -14.43 -15.82
CA ALA A 4 13.40 -15.10 -16.16
C ALA A 4 12.67 -15.71 -14.93
N GLU A 5 13.42 -16.05 -13.88
CA GLU A 5 12.86 -16.62 -12.63
C GLU A 5 12.36 -15.56 -11.65
N LEU A 6 12.66 -14.27 -11.88
CA LEU A 6 12.15 -13.19 -11.07
C LEU A 6 10.62 -13.07 -11.19
N VAL A 7 9.94 -13.04 -10.08
CA VAL A 7 8.49 -13.03 -10.02
C VAL A 7 7.99 -11.68 -9.54
N LEU A 8 7.16 -11.03 -10.34
CA LEU A 8 6.36 -9.90 -9.90
C LEU A 8 5.24 -10.42 -8.99
N GLN A 9 5.26 -10.03 -7.72
CA GLN A 9 4.21 -10.39 -6.78
C GLN A 9 3.04 -9.41 -6.88
N TYR A 10 3.34 -8.11 -6.89
CA TYR A 10 2.36 -7.03 -6.95
C TYR A 10 2.63 -6.13 -8.15
N SER A 11 1.55 -5.66 -8.79
CA SER A 11 1.62 -4.67 -9.86
C SER A 11 0.78 -3.42 -9.61
N CYS A 12 0.08 -3.37 -8.49
CA CYS A 12 -0.65 -2.19 -8.03
C CYS A 12 -0.52 -2.06 -6.51
N CYS A 13 -0.43 -0.83 -6.01
CA CYS A 13 -0.56 -0.56 -4.59
C CYS A 13 -2.04 -0.59 -4.21
N ASN A 14 -2.38 -1.29 -3.15
CA ASN A 14 -3.74 -1.37 -2.62
C ASN A 14 -3.98 -0.42 -1.44
N GLU A 15 -3.10 0.54 -1.20
CA GLU A 15 -3.11 1.43 -0.05
C GLU A 15 -3.36 2.88 -0.45
N ASP A 16 -4.00 3.62 0.47
CA ASP A 16 -4.32 5.03 0.30
C ASP A 16 -3.15 5.91 0.79
N ALA A 17 -2.44 6.55 -0.12
CA ALA A 17 -1.28 7.41 0.20
C ALA A 17 -1.61 8.59 1.12
N ARG A 18 -2.89 9.04 1.19
CA ARG A 18 -3.32 10.14 2.08
C ARG A 18 -3.10 9.80 3.55
N SER A 19 -3.28 8.54 3.90
CA SER A 19 -3.06 8.07 5.27
C SER A 19 -1.59 8.17 5.67
N GLU A 20 -0.65 7.77 4.80
CA GLU A 20 0.78 7.96 5.05
C GLU A 20 1.17 9.43 5.10
N LEU A 21 0.64 10.26 4.21
CA LEU A 21 0.90 11.71 4.22
C LEU A 21 0.47 12.34 5.54
N ALA A 22 -0.73 11.98 6.03
CA ALA A 22 -1.24 12.46 7.32
C ALA A 22 -0.45 11.93 8.52
N ALA A 23 0.03 10.67 8.46
CA ALA A 23 0.78 10.05 9.53
C ALA A 23 2.21 10.59 9.65
N LEU A 24 2.87 10.81 8.50
CA LEU A 24 4.31 11.01 8.45
C LEU A 24 4.73 12.48 8.37
N GLY A 25 3.88 13.37 7.82
CA GLY A 25 4.22 14.78 7.67
C GLY A 25 5.52 14.98 6.87
N VAL A 26 5.58 14.49 5.65
CA VAL A 26 6.81 14.23 4.88
C VAL A 26 7.50 15.46 4.30
N ARG A 27 6.94 16.66 4.43
CA ARG A 27 7.48 17.89 3.82
C ARG A 27 8.95 18.14 4.21
N GLY A 28 9.83 18.26 3.21
CA GLY A 28 11.26 18.48 3.38
C GLY A 28 12.03 17.32 4.03
N ARG A 29 11.38 16.17 4.28
CA ARG A 29 11.93 15.02 4.98
C ARG A 29 12.57 14.00 4.03
N ARG A 30 13.52 13.25 4.55
CA ARG A 30 14.01 12.01 3.95
C ARG A 30 13.13 10.87 4.42
N VAL A 31 12.46 10.21 3.47
CA VAL A 31 11.47 9.17 3.74
C VAL A 31 11.97 7.81 3.28
N LEU A 32 11.89 6.79 4.13
CA LEU A 32 12.03 5.40 3.73
C LEU A 32 10.65 4.82 3.46
N SER A 33 10.48 4.17 2.30
CA SER A 33 9.23 3.50 1.91
C SER A 33 9.50 2.10 1.40
N ILE A 34 8.62 1.15 1.67
CA ILE A 34 8.61 -0.13 0.96
C ILE A 34 8.13 0.14 -0.47
N ALA A 35 8.89 -0.32 -1.46
CA ALA A 35 8.61 -0.01 -2.85
C ALA A 35 7.37 -0.73 -3.39
N ALA A 36 7.22 -2.02 -3.12
CA ALA A 36 6.17 -2.85 -3.72
C ALA A 36 6.01 -2.56 -5.23
N ALA A 37 4.86 -2.00 -5.66
CA ALA A 37 4.61 -1.66 -7.06
C ALA A 37 4.99 -0.20 -7.44
N GLY A 38 5.53 0.59 -6.49
CA GLY A 38 6.02 1.97 -6.69
C GLY A 38 5.05 3.06 -6.24
N GLU A 39 3.74 2.88 -6.40
CA GLU A 39 2.73 3.94 -6.20
C GLU A 39 2.74 4.52 -4.78
N ARG A 40 3.11 3.74 -3.76
CA ARG A 40 3.27 4.27 -2.39
C ARG A 40 4.33 5.37 -2.35
N ALA A 41 5.52 5.10 -2.91
CA ALA A 41 6.60 6.09 -2.97
C ALA A 41 6.20 7.31 -3.81
N PHE A 42 5.43 7.09 -4.89
CA PHE A 42 4.93 8.19 -5.74
C PHE A 42 3.91 9.05 -5.02
N GLY A 43 2.96 8.43 -4.30
CA GLY A 43 1.97 9.13 -3.49
C GLY A 43 2.59 10.00 -2.39
N LEU A 44 3.72 9.56 -1.79
CA LEU A 44 4.45 10.36 -0.80
C LEU A 44 5.03 11.66 -1.37
N LEU A 45 5.27 11.73 -2.70
CA LEU A 45 5.75 12.95 -3.36
C LEU A 45 4.75 14.10 -3.25
N LEU A 46 3.46 13.81 -3.06
CA LEU A 46 2.43 14.84 -2.87
C LEU A 46 2.71 15.71 -1.64
N GLY A 47 3.29 15.12 -0.59
CA GLY A 47 3.66 15.83 0.64
C GLY A 47 4.97 16.64 0.59
N ASP A 48 5.60 16.76 -0.59
CA ASP A 48 6.83 17.53 -0.81
C ASP A 48 8.05 17.04 0.00
N PRO A 49 8.39 15.73 -0.02
CA PRO A 49 9.59 15.22 0.64
C PRO A 49 10.86 15.73 -0.05
N ARG A 50 11.96 15.79 0.70
CA ARG A 50 13.30 16.04 0.12
C ARG A 50 13.76 14.85 -0.73
N GLU A 51 13.54 13.64 -0.25
CA GLU A 51 13.91 12.38 -0.88
C GLU A 51 12.98 11.28 -0.39
N VAL A 52 12.62 10.34 -1.29
CA VAL A 52 11.97 9.08 -0.94
C VAL A 52 12.87 7.94 -1.37
N VAL A 53 13.32 7.11 -0.43
CA VAL A 53 14.05 5.87 -0.73
C VAL A 53 13.07 4.72 -0.71
N ALA A 54 12.79 4.15 -1.88
CA ALA A 54 11.90 3.03 -2.08
C ALA A 54 12.71 1.72 -2.08
N VAL A 55 12.52 0.89 -1.05
CA VAL A 55 13.30 -0.34 -0.83
C VAL A 55 12.42 -1.57 -1.05
N ASP A 56 12.90 -2.55 -1.80
CA ASP A 56 12.30 -3.87 -1.89
C ASP A 56 13.37 -4.95 -2.02
N ARG A 57 13.15 -6.10 -1.39
CA ARG A 57 14.07 -7.23 -1.52
C ARG A 57 13.94 -7.95 -2.86
N ASN A 58 12.81 -7.78 -3.55
CA ASN A 58 12.51 -8.40 -4.82
C ASN A 58 12.93 -7.48 -5.98
N PRO A 59 13.97 -7.81 -6.76
CA PRO A 59 14.40 -6.98 -7.88
C PRO A 59 13.29 -6.71 -8.89
N ALA A 60 12.37 -7.67 -9.12
CA ALA A 60 11.26 -7.48 -10.05
C ALA A 60 10.35 -6.32 -9.65
N GLN A 61 10.11 -6.11 -8.33
CA GLN A 61 9.32 -4.98 -7.84
C GLN A 61 10.04 -3.65 -8.12
N ILE A 62 11.36 -3.61 -7.93
CA ILE A 62 12.17 -2.44 -8.24
C ILE A 62 12.18 -2.16 -9.75
N HIS A 63 12.28 -3.18 -10.61
CA HIS A 63 12.18 -2.99 -12.05
C HIS A 63 10.82 -2.45 -12.50
N LEU A 64 9.73 -2.91 -11.86
CA LEU A 64 8.39 -2.37 -12.10
C LEU A 64 8.30 -0.89 -11.67
N ALA A 65 8.73 -0.58 -10.45
CA ALA A 65 8.69 0.78 -9.93
C ALA A 65 9.53 1.74 -10.79
N ARG A 66 10.70 1.32 -11.25
CA ARG A 66 11.55 2.10 -12.19
C ARG A 66 10.87 2.35 -13.52
N LEU A 67 10.23 1.33 -14.14
CA LEU A 67 9.51 1.52 -15.40
C LEU A 67 8.33 2.48 -15.23
N LYS A 68 7.57 2.36 -14.16
CA LYS A 68 6.50 3.30 -13.85
C LYS A 68 7.01 4.71 -13.60
N ALA A 69 8.11 4.88 -12.88
CA ALA A 69 8.73 6.18 -12.65
C ALA A 69 9.22 6.83 -13.96
N ALA A 70 9.87 6.06 -14.84
CA ALA A 70 10.27 6.53 -16.16
C ALA A 70 9.05 6.94 -17.01
N ALA A 71 7.98 6.15 -16.94
CA ALA A 71 6.72 6.48 -17.62
C ALA A 71 6.08 7.76 -17.07
N ILE A 72 6.01 7.95 -15.75
CA ILE A 72 5.50 9.18 -15.13
C ILE A 72 6.36 10.39 -15.57
N ALA A 73 7.69 10.24 -15.62
CA ALA A 73 8.58 11.33 -16.01
C ALA A 73 8.36 11.82 -17.45
N ARG A 74 7.93 10.94 -18.36
CA ARG A 74 7.91 11.21 -19.81
C ARG A 74 6.53 11.28 -20.44
N LEU A 75 5.51 10.74 -19.79
CA LEU A 75 4.17 10.64 -20.37
C LEU A 75 3.21 11.62 -19.70
N GLU A 76 2.31 12.19 -20.51
CA GLU A 76 1.12 12.84 -20.00
C GLU A 76 0.23 11.80 -19.30
N ARG A 77 -0.59 12.24 -18.34
CA ARG A 77 -1.43 11.38 -17.50
C ARG A 77 -2.27 10.38 -18.30
N ALA A 78 -2.96 10.82 -19.36
CA ALA A 78 -3.79 9.93 -20.18
C ALA A 78 -2.96 8.80 -20.82
N ALA A 79 -1.79 9.13 -21.36
CA ALA A 79 -0.86 8.16 -21.95
C ALA A 79 -0.29 7.21 -20.88
N TYR A 80 0.02 7.71 -19.68
CA TYR A 80 0.44 6.87 -18.56
C TYR A 80 -0.64 5.86 -18.16
N LEU A 81 -1.89 6.32 -17.97
CA LEU A 81 -3.01 5.44 -17.60
C LEU A 81 -3.28 4.36 -18.65
N ALA A 82 -3.13 4.69 -19.93
CA ALA A 82 -3.21 3.74 -21.02
C ALA A 82 -2.04 2.75 -21.00
N PHE A 83 -0.80 3.24 -20.80
CA PHE A 83 0.40 2.42 -20.74
C PHE A 83 0.36 1.40 -19.61
N VAL A 84 -0.04 1.80 -18.39
CA VAL A 84 -0.14 0.87 -17.25
C VAL A 84 -1.37 -0.05 -17.31
N GLY A 85 -2.32 0.18 -18.22
CA GLY A 85 -3.50 -0.66 -18.40
C GLY A 85 -4.69 -0.29 -17.52
N ILE A 86 -4.70 0.89 -16.90
CA ILE A 86 -5.85 1.44 -16.15
C ILE A 86 -6.92 1.97 -17.11
N ARG A 87 -6.52 2.42 -18.29
CA ARG A 87 -7.43 2.84 -19.37
C ARG A 87 -7.10 2.08 -20.65
N ASP A 88 -8.05 2.03 -21.57
CA ASP A 88 -7.82 1.41 -22.86
C ASP A 88 -6.75 2.17 -23.65
N ASP A 89 -5.91 1.42 -24.36
CA ASP A 89 -4.89 1.97 -25.23
C ASP A 89 -5.50 2.19 -26.61
N ALA A 90 -5.84 3.42 -26.90
CA ALA A 90 -6.39 3.82 -28.21
C ALA A 90 -5.29 4.17 -29.25
N GLY A 91 -4.02 3.94 -28.91
CA GLY A 91 -2.90 4.50 -29.66
C GLY A 91 -1.84 3.52 -30.13
N ALA A 92 -0.61 4.00 -30.15
CA ALA A 92 0.57 3.35 -30.73
C ALA A 92 1.01 2.02 -30.07
N GLY A 93 0.25 1.54 -29.13
CA GLY A 93 0.54 0.31 -28.39
C GLY A 93 1.55 0.52 -27.26
N ARG A 94 1.33 -0.24 -26.19
CA ARG A 94 2.16 -0.19 -24.97
C ARG A 94 3.62 -0.59 -25.24
N LEU A 95 3.86 -1.52 -26.18
CA LEU A 95 5.23 -1.89 -26.56
C LEU A 95 6.00 -0.77 -27.25
N ALA A 96 5.34 0.02 -28.12
CA ALA A 96 5.99 1.18 -28.74
C ALA A 96 6.33 2.24 -27.69
N THR A 97 5.46 2.44 -26.71
CA THR A 97 5.72 3.31 -25.55
C THR A 97 6.90 2.78 -24.72
N TYR A 98 6.90 1.49 -24.39
CA TYR A 98 8.02 0.87 -23.66
C TYR A 98 9.36 1.06 -24.38
N ARG A 99 9.42 0.84 -25.71
CA ARG A 99 10.66 1.01 -26.48
C ARG A 99 11.21 2.44 -26.39
N LYS A 100 10.36 3.45 -26.30
CA LYS A 100 10.77 4.85 -26.08
C LYS A 100 11.29 5.08 -24.67
N LEU A 101 10.72 4.40 -23.67
CA LEU A 101 11.10 4.54 -22.27
C LEU A 101 12.33 3.69 -21.88
N LYS A 102 12.67 2.69 -22.69
CA LYS A 102 13.67 1.68 -22.36
C LYS A 102 15.03 2.30 -22.01
N SER A 103 15.48 3.31 -22.74
CA SER A 103 16.78 3.98 -22.50
C SER A 103 16.85 4.73 -21.16
N GLU A 104 15.73 4.98 -20.52
CA GLU A 104 15.67 5.60 -19.18
C GLU A 104 15.89 4.58 -18.05
N LEU A 105 15.92 3.29 -18.36
CA LEU A 105 16.05 2.20 -17.41
C LEU A 105 17.50 1.71 -17.32
N PRO A 106 17.94 1.28 -16.13
CA PRO A 106 19.20 0.53 -16.00
C PRO A 106 19.14 -0.79 -16.80
N ASP A 107 20.31 -1.31 -17.19
CA ASP A 107 20.44 -2.48 -18.04
C ASP A 107 19.72 -3.73 -17.50
N ASP A 108 19.77 -3.95 -16.20
CA ASP A 108 19.08 -5.04 -15.52
C ASP A 108 17.55 -4.94 -15.65
N ALA A 109 16.99 -3.73 -15.55
CA ALA A 109 15.57 -3.48 -15.73
C ALA A 109 15.17 -3.59 -17.21
N GLN A 110 16.02 -3.14 -18.15
CA GLN A 110 15.80 -3.34 -19.58
C GLN A 110 15.72 -4.83 -19.92
N GLN A 111 16.69 -5.62 -19.48
CA GLN A 111 16.73 -7.07 -19.71
C GLN A 111 15.50 -7.77 -19.11
N PHE A 112 15.07 -7.36 -17.90
CA PHE A 112 13.88 -7.90 -17.26
C PHE A 112 12.61 -7.67 -18.10
N TRP A 113 12.40 -6.45 -18.61
CA TRP A 113 11.22 -6.10 -19.38
C TRP A 113 11.27 -6.60 -20.83
N ASP A 114 12.44 -6.70 -21.44
CA ASP A 114 12.61 -7.32 -22.76
C ASP A 114 12.16 -8.79 -22.76
N GLY A 115 12.38 -9.51 -21.66
CA GLY A 115 11.88 -10.87 -21.46
C GLY A 115 10.38 -10.95 -21.13
N ARG A 116 9.68 -9.80 -20.96
CA ARG A 116 8.29 -9.72 -20.50
C ARG A 116 7.40 -8.82 -21.37
N GLN A 117 7.66 -8.75 -22.66
CA GLN A 117 6.91 -7.88 -23.58
C GLN A 117 5.40 -8.16 -23.57
N GLY A 118 4.99 -9.41 -23.38
CA GLY A 118 3.57 -9.76 -23.23
C GLY A 118 2.92 -9.16 -21.97
N ASP A 119 3.67 -8.93 -20.88
CA ASP A 119 3.16 -8.24 -19.70
C ASP A 119 2.95 -6.74 -19.99
N VAL A 120 3.88 -6.14 -20.76
CA VAL A 120 3.76 -4.74 -21.21
C VAL A 120 2.56 -4.57 -22.14
N GLU A 121 2.35 -5.47 -23.10
CA GLU A 121 1.20 -5.43 -24.04
C GLU A 121 -0.14 -5.48 -23.32
N ARG A 122 -0.27 -6.35 -22.30
CA ARG A 122 -1.49 -6.45 -21.51
C ARG A 122 -1.73 -5.24 -20.61
N GLY A 123 -0.68 -4.48 -20.33
CA GLY A 123 -0.66 -3.40 -19.35
C GLY A 123 -0.10 -3.84 -18.00
N LEU A 124 0.74 -2.99 -17.41
CA LEU A 124 1.51 -3.29 -16.20
C LEU A 124 0.64 -3.64 -14.98
N LEU A 125 -0.62 -3.16 -14.92
CA LEU A 125 -1.56 -3.47 -13.85
C LEU A 125 -1.80 -4.98 -13.68
N PHE A 126 -1.64 -5.77 -14.76
CA PHE A 126 -1.86 -7.22 -14.75
C PHE A 126 -0.57 -8.02 -14.92
N SER A 127 0.57 -7.47 -14.51
CA SER A 127 1.85 -8.17 -14.53
C SER A 127 2.18 -8.87 -13.20
N GLY A 128 1.55 -8.46 -12.09
CA GLY A 128 1.70 -9.06 -10.77
C GLY A 128 0.85 -10.31 -10.57
N ARG A 129 1.37 -11.28 -9.82
CA ARG A 129 0.65 -12.53 -9.52
C ARG A 129 -0.66 -12.25 -8.77
N THR A 130 -0.65 -11.28 -7.87
CA THR A 130 -1.82 -10.91 -7.06
C THR A 130 -2.92 -10.35 -7.94
N GLU A 131 -2.63 -9.38 -8.80
CA GLU A 131 -3.63 -8.74 -9.67
C GLU A 131 -4.14 -9.71 -10.74
N VAL A 132 -3.29 -10.57 -11.28
CA VAL A 132 -3.71 -11.67 -12.17
C VAL A 132 -4.65 -12.63 -11.43
N GLY A 133 -4.36 -12.95 -10.17
CA GLY A 133 -5.23 -13.78 -9.33
C GLY A 133 -6.60 -13.12 -9.10
N ILE A 134 -6.61 -11.85 -8.75
CA ILE A 134 -7.84 -11.05 -8.57
C ILE A 134 -8.66 -11.01 -9.87
N ALA A 135 -8.03 -10.68 -11.00
CA ALA A 135 -8.73 -10.62 -12.28
C ALA A 135 -9.38 -11.95 -12.69
N ARG A 136 -8.71 -13.08 -12.41
CA ARG A 136 -9.22 -14.42 -12.64
C ARG A 136 -10.40 -14.77 -11.71
N ALA A 137 -10.38 -14.28 -10.48
CA ALA A 137 -11.44 -14.51 -9.50
C ALA A 137 -12.64 -13.58 -9.67
N ALA A 138 -12.48 -12.41 -10.26
CA ALA A 138 -13.51 -11.39 -10.40
C ALA A 138 -14.80 -11.89 -11.08
N PRO A 139 -14.78 -12.75 -12.12
CA PRO A 139 -16.02 -13.33 -12.67
C PRO A 139 -16.82 -14.11 -11.65
N VAL A 140 -16.15 -14.87 -10.77
CA VAL A 140 -16.80 -15.63 -9.68
C VAL A 140 -17.39 -14.67 -8.66
N PHE A 141 -16.65 -13.61 -8.28
CA PHE A 141 -17.16 -12.60 -7.37
C PHE A 141 -18.37 -11.87 -7.93
N ARG A 142 -18.36 -11.54 -9.21
CA ARG A 142 -19.50 -10.92 -9.90
C ARG A 142 -20.73 -11.86 -9.92
N LEU A 143 -20.51 -13.14 -10.17
CA LEU A 143 -21.61 -14.11 -10.16
C LEU A 143 -22.24 -14.23 -8.76
N LEU A 144 -21.42 -14.31 -7.71
CA LEU A 144 -21.89 -14.57 -6.35
C LEU A 144 -22.37 -13.31 -5.62
N LEU A 145 -21.74 -12.15 -5.86
CA LEU A 145 -21.93 -10.90 -5.12
C LEU A 145 -22.35 -9.73 -5.99
N GLY A 146 -22.36 -9.86 -7.32
CA GLY A 146 -22.59 -8.75 -8.26
C GLY A 146 -23.90 -8.01 -8.04
N GLY A 147 -24.98 -8.72 -7.71
CA GLY A 147 -26.25 -8.10 -7.35
C GLY A 147 -26.19 -7.26 -6.07
N HIS A 148 -25.36 -7.65 -5.12
CA HIS A 148 -25.11 -6.86 -3.89
C HIS A 148 -24.26 -5.63 -4.17
N VAL A 149 -23.19 -5.77 -4.97
CA VAL A 149 -22.33 -4.65 -5.40
C VAL A 149 -23.12 -3.63 -6.20
N ALA A 150 -23.96 -4.08 -7.15
CA ALA A 150 -24.82 -3.18 -7.94
C ALA A 150 -25.76 -2.36 -7.02
N ARG A 151 -26.33 -2.97 -6.00
CA ARG A 151 -27.18 -2.27 -5.03
C ARG A 151 -26.38 -1.27 -4.19
N LEU A 152 -25.15 -1.61 -3.74
CA LEU A 152 -24.28 -0.67 -3.02
C LEU A 152 -23.95 0.56 -3.89
N ARG A 153 -23.64 0.36 -5.16
CA ARG A 153 -23.37 1.44 -6.13
C ARG A 153 -24.60 2.31 -6.41
N ALA A 154 -25.79 1.71 -6.38
CA ALA A 154 -27.05 2.41 -6.62
C ALA A 154 -27.54 3.26 -5.45
N CYS A 155 -27.01 3.09 -4.24
CA CYS A 155 -27.36 3.92 -3.08
C CYS A 155 -27.09 5.40 -3.37
N LYS A 156 -28.03 6.27 -3.04
CA LYS A 156 -27.90 7.72 -3.28
C LYS A 156 -27.09 8.42 -2.19
N THR A 157 -27.21 7.94 -0.96
CA THR A 157 -26.54 8.52 0.21
C THR A 157 -25.56 7.54 0.85
N GLN A 158 -24.60 8.07 1.62
CA GLN A 158 -23.67 7.26 2.41
C GLN A 158 -24.42 6.45 3.48
N GLY A 159 -25.47 7.02 4.12
CA GLY A 159 -26.26 6.34 5.12
C GLY A 159 -26.99 5.11 4.58
N GLU A 160 -27.66 5.23 3.41
CA GLU A 160 -28.28 4.08 2.73
C GLU A 160 -27.27 2.97 2.43
N GLN A 161 -26.08 3.35 1.94
CA GLN A 161 -25.03 2.38 1.66
C GLN A 161 -24.52 1.68 2.91
N ALA A 162 -24.30 2.42 4.00
CA ALA A 162 -23.84 1.89 5.27
C ALA A 162 -24.84 0.87 5.85
N GLU A 163 -26.13 1.20 5.82
CA GLU A 163 -27.20 0.29 6.29
C GLU A 163 -27.27 -0.97 5.42
N LEU A 164 -27.23 -0.80 4.09
CA LEU A 164 -27.20 -1.93 3.15
C LEU A 164 -25.96 -2.80 3.39
N ALA A 165 -24.78 -2.24 3.57
CA ALA A 165 -23.54 -2.98 3.81
C ALA A 165 -23.63 -3.79 5.10
N ARG A 166 -24.10 -3.20 6.21
CA ARG A 166 -24.32 -3.92 7.48
C ARG A 166 -25.31 -5.08 7.32
N SER A 167 -26.46 -4.82 6.66
CA SER A 167 -27.50 -5.85 6.48
C SER A 167 -27.04 -6.99 5.58
N MET A 168 -26.28 -6.66 4.52
CA MET A 168 -25.75 -7.61 3.55
C MET A 168 -24.68 -8.50 4.19
N LEU A 169 -23.72 -7.92 4.89
CA LEU A 169 -22.60 -8.65 5.49
C LEU A 169 -23.00 -9.48 6.71
N ARG A 170 -24.18 -9.23 7.32
CA ARG A 170 -24.82 -10.13 8.32
C ARG A 170 -25.43 -11.40 7.72
N ARG A 171 -25.68 -11.43 6.40
CA ARG A 171 -26.29 -12.61 5.76
C ARG A 171 -25.32 -13.78 5.73
N ARG A 172 -25.74 -14.95 6.25
CA ARG A 172 -24.91 -16.15 6.34
C ARG A 172 -24.27 -16.54 4.98
N ARG A 173 -25.02 -16.41 3.89
CA ARG A 173 -24.54 -16.74 2.52
C ARG A 173 -23.40 -15.80 2.10
N VAL A 174 -23.55 -14.50 2.29
CA VAL A 174 -22.51 -13.51 1.95
C VAL A 174 -21.26 -13.75 2.79
N ARG A 175 -21.41 -13.96 4.09
CA ARG A 175 -20.29 -14.29 5.00
C ARG A 175 -19.57 -15.57 4.59
N ALA A 176 -20.31 -16.60 4.21
CA ALA A 176 -19.72 -17.87 3.75
C ALA A 176 -18.91 -17.67 2.44
N VAL A 177 -19.43 -16.89 1.49
CA VAL A 177 -18.71 -16.55 0.25
C VAL A 177 -17.45 -15.75 0.54
N LEU A 178 -17.55 -14.72 1.38
CA LEU A 178 -16.38 -13.91 1.76
C LEU A 178 -15.36 -14.75 2.56
N ALA A 179 -15.83 -15.64 3.44
CA ALA A 179 -14.94 -16.55 4.18
C ALA A 179 -14.23 -17.53 3.24
N LEU A 180 -14.91 -18.00 2.18
CA LEU A 180 -14.28 -18.84 1.15
C LEU A 180 -13.20 -18.07 0.36
N ILE A 181 -13.44 -16.78 0.09
CA ILE A 181 -12.54 -15.93 -0.66
C ILE A 181 -11.31 -15.52 0.18
N PHE A 182 -11.56 -15.06 1.40
CA PHE A 182 -10.55 -14.46 2.27
C PHE A 182 -9.92 -15.43 3.29
N ASN A 183 -10.16 -16.75 3.15
CA ASN A 183 -9.45 -17.67 4.03
C ASN A 183 -7.98 -17.84 3.59
N PRO A 184 -7.09 -18.19 4.52
CA PRO A 184 -5.66 -18.33 4.23
C PRO A 184 -5.34 -19.36 3.13
N ILE A 185 -6.15 -20.42 3.00
CA ILE A 185 -5.96 -21.46 1.98
C ILE A 185 -6.25 -20.88 0.59
N SER A 186 -7.42 -20.24 0.41
CA SER A 186 -7.77 -19.56 -0.85
C SER A 186 -6.77 -18.48 -1.20
N GLY A 187 -6.32 -17.69 -0.22
CA GLY A 187 -5.30 -16.66 -0.40
C GLY A 187 -3.97 -17.23 -0.92
N ARG A 188 -3.51 -18.34 -0.34
CA ARG A 188 -2.29 -19.02 -0.79
C ARG A 188 -2.36 -19.51 -2.24
N PHE A 189 -3.53 -20.00 -2.68
CA PHE A 189 -3.73 -20.52 -4.03
C PHE A 189 -4.07 -19.42 -5.03
N LEU A 190 -4.97 -18.50 -4.66
CA LEU A 190 -5.50 -17.46 -5.54
C LEU A 190 -4.51 -16.32 -5.74
N LEU A 191 -3.97 -15.78 -4.64
CA LEU A 191 -3.03 -14.67 -4.66
C LEU A 191 -1.57 -15.13 -4.71
N ARG A 192 -1.33 -16.44 -4.53
CA ARG A 192 -0.02 -17.08 -4.60
C ARG A 192 1.02 -16.48 -3.66
N ASP A 193 0.58 -15.89 -2.55
CA ASP A 193 1.44 -15.36 -1.51
C ASP A 193 1.46 -16.28 -0.28
N ARG A 194 2.35 -17.28 -0.34
CA ARG A 194 2.46 -18.29 0.72
C ARG A 194 3.09 -17.74 2.00
N VAL A 195 3.92 -16.74 1.89
CA VAL A 195 4.62 -16.14 3.04
C VAL A 195 3.62 -15.35 3.86
N TYR A 196 2.91 -14.44 3.21
CA TYR A 196 1.92 -13.58 3.84
C TYR A 196 0.81 -14.36 4.55
N TYR A 197 0.24 -15.37 3.88
CA TYR A 197 -0.83 -16.19 4.46
C TYR A 197 -0.33 -17.28 5.40
N GLY A 198 0.99 -17.39 5.62
CA GLY A 198 1.59 -18.36 6.55
C GLY A 198 1.22 -18.11 7.99
N ASP A 199 1.19 -16.84 8.40
CA ASP A 199 0.94 -16.36 9.78
C ASP A 199 -0.39 -15.59 9.91
N ALA A 200 -1.33 -15.84 8.99
CA ALA A 200 -2.63 -15.19 9.02
C ALA A 200 -3.45 -15.60 10.26
N ARG A 201 -4.19 -14.64 10.82
CA ARG A 201 -5.14 -14.89 11.92
C ARG A 201 -6.13 -15.98 11.57
N ARG A 202 -6.52 -16.79 12.54
CA ARG A 202 -7.57 -17.82 12.37
C ARG A 202 -8.92 -17.22 11.99
N ASP A 203 -9.20 -15.99 12.42
CA ASP A 203 -10.41 -15.23 12.17
C ASP A 203 -10.26 -14.19 11.03
N ALA A 204 -9.24 -14.33 10.17
CA ALA A 204 -8.91 -13.37 9.10
C ALA A 204 -10.13 -12.99 8.23
N ALA A 205 -10.96 -13.98 7.89
CA ALA A 205 -12.16 -13.71 7.08
C ALA A 205 -13.18 -12.82 7.81
N SER A 206 -13.42 -13.06 9.10
CA SER A 206 -14.32 -12.22 9.90
C SER A 206 -13.75 -10.83 10.10
N TYR A 207 -12.45 -10.73 10.37
CA TYR A 207 -11.75 -9.47 10.49
C TYR A 207 -11.86 -8.62 9.21
N LEU A 208 -11.57 -9.19 8.05
CA LEU A 208 -11.68 -8.48 6.77
C LEU A 208 -13.13 -8.07 6.45
N GLN A 209 -14.12 -8.88 6.85
CA GLN A 209 -15.54 -8.53 6.70
C GLN A 209 -15.89 -7.30 7.56
N ASP A 210 -15.46 -7.27 8.82
CA ASP A 210 -15.70 -6.15 9.71
C ASP A 210 -15.02 -4.87 9.21
N ARG A 211 -13.79 -4.98 8.70
CA ARG A 211 -13.08 -3.86 8.06
C ARG A 211 -13.78 -3.36 6.79
N MET A 212 -14.34 -4.26 5.98
CA MET A 212 -15.12 -3.89 4.80
C MET A 212 -16.40 -3.15 5.17
N VAL A 213 -17.10 -3.58 6.23
CA VAL A 213 -18.26 -2.84 6.75
C VAL A 213 -17.85 -1.44 7.14
N GLU A 214 -16.83 -1.30 7.99
CA GLU A 214 -16.36 -0.01 8.49
C GLU A 214 -15.96 0.92 7.33
N THR A 215 -15.22 0.41 6.33
CA THR A 215 -14.87 1.22 5.16
C THR A 215 -16.12 1.70 4.42
N LEU A 216 -17.11 0.81 4.19
CA LEU A 216 -18.35 1.17 3.50
C LEU A 216 -19.31 2.04 4.34
N GLU A 217 -19.12 2.12 5.65
CA GLU A 217 -19.82 3.05 6.52
C GLU A 217 -19.33 4.49 6.35
N HIS A 218 -18.06 4.67 6.02
CA HIS A 218 -17.42 5.98 5.91
C HIS A 218 -17.17 6.45 4.49
N HIS A 219 -17.05 5.52 3.53
CA HIS A 219 -16.70 5.82 2.14
C HIS A 219 -17.68 5.17 1.16
N ARG A 220 -17.94 5.86 0.04
CA ARG A 220 -18.71 5.27 -1.06
C ARG A 220 -17.91 4.12 -1.68
N PHE A 221 -18.63 3.08 -2.13
CA PHE A 221 -18.01 1.94 -2.81
C PHE A 221 -17.12 2.39 -3.98
N ASP A 222 -17.62 3.32 -4.79
CA ASP A 222 -16.92 3.82 -5.98
C ASP A 222 -15.78 4.81 -5.68
N ASP A 223 -15.63 5.24 -4.43
CA ASP A 223 -14.49 6.05 -3.97
C ASP A 223 -13.30 5.19 -3.53
N CYS A 224 -13.49 3.86 -3.47
CA CYS A 224 -12.48 2.89 -3.07
C CYS A 224 -12.00 2.11 -4.30
N PHE A 225 -10.93 2.56 -4.97
CA PHE A 225 -10.43 1.91 -6.20
C PHE A 225 -10.12 0.42 -6.00
N ILE A 226 -9.69 0.03 -4.80
CA ILE A 226 -9.38 -1.37 -4.50
C ILE A 226 -10.64 -2.27 -4.55
N LEU A 227 -11.82 -1.74 -4.17
CA LEU A 227 -13.07 -2.49 -4.31
C LEU A 227 -13.42 -2.70 -5.78
N SER A 228 -13.20 -1.69 -6.64
CA SER A 228 -13.38 -1.86 -8.09
C SER A 228 -12.41 -2.92 -8.63
N LEU A 229 -11.15 -2.91 -8.25
CA LEU A 229 -10.18 -3.92 -8.67
C LEU A 229 -10.64 -5.34 -8.27
N PHE A 230 -11.09 -5.53 -7.03
CA PHE A 230 -11.54 -6.85 -6.55
C PHE A 230 -12.82 -7.35 -7.24
N PHE A 231 -13.83 -6.49 -7.40
CA PHE A 231 -15.15 -6.91 -7.88
C PHE A 231 -15.29 -6.82 -9.40
N ASP A 232 -14.66 -5.83 -10.03
CA ASP A 232 -14.70 -5.67 -11.49
C ASP A 232 -13.53 -6.40 -12.17
N GLY A 233 -12.46 -6.68 -11.44
CA GLY A 233 -11.25 -7.31 -11.94
C GLY A 233 -10.36 -6.37 -12.76
N ASP A 234 -10.71 -5.08 -12.82
CA ASP A 234 -9.93 -4.03 -13.48
C ASP A 234 -10.28 -2.63 -12.92
N LEU A 235 -9.56 -1.61 -13.39
CA LEU A 235 -9.78 -0.21 -13.02
C LEU A 235 -10.28 0.64 -14.19
N ARG A 236 -10.59 0.07 -15.36
CA ARG A 236 -10.96 0.81 -16.57
C ARG A 236 -12.20 1.67 -16.38
N LYS A 237 -13.17 1.18 -15.63
CA LYS A 237 -14.42 1.89 -15.32
C LYS A 237 -14.44 2.49 -13.91
N SER A 238 -13.36 2.32 -13.14
CA SER A 238 -13.29 2.88 -11.79
C SER A 238 -13.31 4.41 -11.85
N ARG A 239 -14.12 5.02 -11.00
CA ARG A 239 -14.14 6.47 -10.78
C ARG A 239 -12.98 6.89 -9.88
N ALA A 240 -12.68 6.08 -8.88
CA ALA A 240 -11.55 6.30 -8.01
C ALA A 240 -10.28 5.71 -8.61
N LEU A 241 -9.19 6.44 -8.49
CA LEU A 241 -7.83 6.02 -8.79
C LEU A 241 -6.95 6.25 -7.57
N PRO A 242 -5.76 5.61 -7.50
CA PRO A 242 -4.72 6.01 -6.56
C PRO A 242 -4.47 7.52 -6.58
N GLU A 243 -4.16 8.09 -5.43
CA GLU A 243 -4.10 9.55 -5.24
C GLU A 243 -3.06 10.24 -6.16
N ASP A 244 -1.94 9.57 -6.40
CA ASP A 244 -0.86 10.00 -7.29
C ASP A 244 -1.28 10.05 -8.78
N LEU A 245 -2.38 9.38 -9.14
CA LEU A 245 -2.90 9.30 -10.51
C LEU A 245 -4.14 10.16 -10.75
N THR A 246 -4.60 10.91 -9.76
CA THR A 246 -5.69 11.87 -9.96
C THR A 246 -5.25 12.99 -10.90
N GLU A 247 -6.22 13.70 -11.51
CA GLU A 247 -5.93 14.76 -12.48
C GLU A 247 -5.14 15.90 -11.84
N ASP A 248 -5.52 16.30 -10.65
CA ASP A 248 -4.88 17.39 -9.90
C ASP A 248 -3.47 17.06 -9.43
N ASN A 249 -3.19 15.79 -9.14
CA ASN A 249 -1.96 15.37 -8.48
C ASN A 249 -0.89 14.84 -9.43
N TYR A 250 -1.27 14.30 -10.60
CA TYR A 250 -0.31 13.65 -11.50
C TYR A 250 0.83 14.56 -11.92
N THR A 251 0.55 15.78 -12.31
CA THR A 251 1.56 16.76 -12.71
C THR A 251 2.53 17.09 -11.56
N LEU A 252 2.02 17.13 -10.33
CA LEU A 252 2.85 17.38 -9.15
C LEU A 252 3.80 16.20 -8.89
N VAL A 253 3.28 14.96 -8.98
CA VAL A 253 4.10 13.75 -8.86
C VAL A 253 5.14 13.70 -9.97
N GLN A 254 4.76 13.98 -11.22
CA GLN A 254 5.66 14.02 -12.37
C GLN A 254 6.84 14.97 -12.15
N ARG A 255 6.60 16.19 -11.65
CA ARG A 255 7.66 17.18 -11.36
C ARG A 255 8.62 16.71 -10.27
N ARG A 256 8.17 15.85 -9.35
CA ARG A 256 8.93 15.41 -8.18
C ARG A 256 9.46 13.98 -8.30
N ILE A 257 9.14 13.25 -9.38
CA ILE A 257 9.48 11.83 -9.51
C ILE A 257 10.98 11.54 -9.39
N GLY A 258 11.83 12.49 -9.81
CA GLY A 258 13.29 12.40 -9.67
C GLY A 258 13.79 12.39 -8.23
N ARG A 259 12.95 12.65 -7.23
CA ARG A 259 13.30 12.54 -5.80
C ARG A 259 13.17 11.11 -5.25
N VAL A 260 12.67 10.16 -6.04
CA VAL A 260 12.57 8.76 -5.66
C VAL A 260 13.85 8.02 -6.03
N ARG A 261 14.47 7.38 -5.05
CA ARG A 261 15.58 6.44 -5.23
C ARG A 261 15.08 5.02 -5.01
N PHE A 262 15.52 4.10 -5.83
CA PHE A 262 15.12 2.69 -5.79
C PHE A 262 16.29 1.83 -5.33
N GLU A 263 16.08 1.03 -4.28
CA GLU A 263 17.06 0.15 -3.68
C GLU A 263 16.57 -1.29 -3.65
N THR A 264 17.33 -2.19 -4.27
CA THR A 264 17.10 -3.64 -4.16
C THR A 264 17.81 -4.16 -2.92
N SER A 265 17.08 -4.25 -1.80
CA SER A 265 17.64 -4.71 -0.53
C SER A 265 16.55 -5.20 0.42
N CYS A 266 16.91 -6.11 1.32
CA CYS A 266 16.10 -6.31 2.52
C CYS A 266 16.12 -5.01 3.34
N VAL A 267 14.95 -4.55 3.80
CA VAL A 267 14.82 -3.29 4.53
C VAL A 267 15.68 -3.26 5.81
N ILE A 268 15.77 -4.38 6.54
CA ILE A 268 16.61 -4.48 7.75
C ILE A 268 18.08 -4.25 7.37
N LYS A 269 18.59 -4.95 6.34
CA LYS A 269 19.96 -4.77 5.85
C LYS A 269 20.22 -3.37 5.29
N TYR A 270 19.21 -2.76 4.68
CA TYR A 270 19.33 -1.36 4.24
C TYR A 270 19.49 -0.43 5.45
N LEU A 271 18.64 -0.58 6.48
CA LEU A 271 18.69 0.24 7.68
C LEU A 271 20.00 0.03 8.46
N GLU A 272 20.52 -1.19 8.57
CA GLU A 272 21.81 -1.48 9.22
C GLU A 272 22.97 -0.64 8.68
N ARG A 273 22.94 -0.32 7.37
CA ARG A 273 23.94 0.50 6.69
C ARG A 273 23.72 2.01 6.82
N GLN A 274 22.54 2.44 7.31
CA GLN A 274 22.25 3.86 7.47
C GLN A 274 22.84 4.38 8.80
N PRO A 275 23.33 5.63 8.81
CA PRO A 275 23.72 6.30 10.05
C PRO A 275 22.56 6.40 11.03
N ALA A 276 22.85 6.49 12.32
CA ALA A 276 21.84 6.82 13.31
C ALA A 276 21.24 8.21 13.02
N ALA A 277 19.97 8.39 13.35
CA ALA A 277 19.24 9.65 13.20
C ALA A 277 19.28 10.26 11.78
N SER A 278 19.24 9.42 10.72
CA SER A 278 19.43 9.84 9.32
C SER A 278 18.16 9.74 8.45
N VAL A 279 17.07 9.20 8.97
CA VAL A 279 15.78 9.07 8.27
C VAL A 279 14.68 9.73 9.09
N ASP A 280 13.87 10.57 8.43
CA ASP A 280 12.89 11.40 9.11
C ASP A 280 11.49 10.79 9.13
N ALA A 281 11.20 9.85 8.21
CA ALA A 281 9.90 9.20 8.15
C ALA A 281 9.99 7.78 7.54
N PHE A 282 9.15 6.87 8.03
CA PHE A 282 9.13 5.46 7.64
C PHE A 282 7.71 5.03 7.25
N SER A 283 7.48 4.74 5.97
CA SER A 283 6.26 4.13 5.42
C SER A 283 6.52 2.64 5.20
N LEU A 284 6.19 1.82 6.20
CA LEU A 284 6.60 0.41 6.24
C LEU A 284 5.53 -0.56 5.72
N SER A 285 4.34 -0.07 5.34
CA SER A 285 3.28 -0.93 4.81
C SER A 285 2.92 -2.07 5.77
N ASP A 286 2.44 -3.17 5.22
CA ASP A 286 2.20 -4.44 5.93
C ASP A 286 3.43 -5.37 5.90
N LEU A 287 4.62 -4.76 6.05
CA LEU A 287 5.87 -5.53 6.03
C LEU A 287 5.92 -6.59 7.14
N GLY A 288 5.26 -6.31 8.26
CA GLY A 288 5.19 -7.23 9.39
C GLY A 288 4.56 -8.58 9.06
N GLY A 289 3.67 -8.64 8.06
CA GLY A 289 3.10 -9.90 7.56
C GLY A 289 4.09 -10.81 6.83
N TYR A 290 5.26 -10.27 6.43
CA TYR A 290 6.31 -10.98 5.71
C TYR A 290 7.53 -11.34 6.58
N LEU A 291 7.55 -10.90 7.81
CA LEU A 291 8.66 -11.10 8.74
C LEU A 291 8.24 -12.02 9.88
N SER A 292 9.17 -12.84 10.33
CA SER A 292 9.02 -13.54 11.61
C SER A 292 9.03 -12.52 12.78
N VAL A 293 8.47 -12.90 13.92
CA VAL A 293 8.46 -12.05 15.13
C VAL A 293 9.87 -11.58 15.54
N PRO A 294 10.93 -12.42 15.52
CA PRO A 294 12.29 -11.96 15.75
C PRO A 294 12.77 -10.92 14.74
N GLU A 295 12.54 -11.15 13.44
CA GLU A 295 12.94 -10.20 12.39
C GLU A 295 12.20 -8.87 12.52
N PHE A 296 10.91 -8.92 12.85
CA PHE A 296 10.12 -7.69 13.06
C PHE A 296 10.63 -6.88 14.27
N ARG A 297 11.08 -7.56 15.34
CA ARG A 297 11.73 -6.90 16.48
C ARG A 297 13.04 -6.23 16.07
N VAL A 298 13.86 -6.90 15.25
CA VAL A 298 15.10 -6.32 14.71
C VAL A 298 14.78 -5.09 13.85
N LEU A 299 13.77 -5.19 12.98
CA LEU A 299 13.31 -4.05 12.16
C LEU A 299 12.97 -2.83 13.03
N LEU A 300 12.17 -3.02 14.08
CA LEU A 300 11.78 -1.91 14.97
C LEU A 300 12.98 -1.29 15.70
N GLY A 301 13.94 -2.10 16.13
CA GLY A 301 15.19 -1.61 16.73
C GLY A 301 16.04 -0.80 15.74
N GLN A 302 16.09 -1.22 14.46
CA GLN A 302 16.78 -0.43 13.42
C GLN A 302 16.03 0.87 13.09
N VAL A 303 14.70 0.84 13.04
CA VAL A 303 13.88 2.04 12.86
C VAL A 303 14.13 3.02 14.01
N GLU A 304 14.12 2.56 15.26
CA GLU A 304 14.43 3.39 16.42
C GLU A 304 15.81 4.04 16.33
N ARG A 305 16.83 3.28 15.94
CA ARG A 305 18.22 3.76 15.80
C ARG A 305 18.36 4.82 14.71
N VAL A 306 17.77 4.54 13.54
CA VAL A 306 17.94 5.35 12.31
C VAL A 306 17.00 6.56 12.28
N ALA A 307 15.90 6.54 13.01
CA ALA A 307 14.96 7.64 13.10
C ALA A 307 15.64 8.90 13.65
N SER A 308 15.51 10.02 12.95
CA SER A 308 15.91 11.35 13.43
C SER A 308 15.07 11.77 14.65
N ALA A 309 15.47 12.83 15.31
CA ALA A 309 14.64 13.48 16.32
C ALA A 309 13.31 13.87 15.66
N ASP A 310 12.19 13.53 16.30
CA ASP A 310 10.84 13.69 15.74
C ASP A 310 10.54 12.82 14.49
N GLY A 311 11.35 11.77 14.26
CA GLY A 311 11.13 10.81 13.19
C GLY A 311 9.80 10.07 13.33
N ALA A 312 9.02 9.99 12.23
CA ALA A 312 7.68 9.41 12.21
C ALA A 312 7.65 8.01 11.58
N VAL A 313 6.84 7.11 12.11
CA VAL A 313 6.67 5.75 11.61
C VAL A 313 5.20 5.49 11.34
N CYS A 314 4.89 4.90 10.19
CA CYS A 314 3.57 4.39 9.85
C CYS A 314 3.68 2.95 9.37
N ILE A 315 2.98 2.04 10.04
CA ILE A 315 2.85 0.62 9.70
C ILE A 315 1.37 0.36 9.45
N ARG A 316 1.07 -0.46 8.45
CA ARG A 316 -0.26 -1.02 8.23
C ARG A 316 -0.25 -2.48 8.63
N GLU A 317 -1.32 -2.96 9.20
CA GLU A 317 -1.52 -4.36 9.53
C GLU A 317 -2.87 -4.81 8.98
N TYR A 318 -2.85 -5.90 8.23
CA TYR A 318 -4.06 -6.52 7.70
C TYR A 318 -4.40 -7.79 8.50
N ILE A 319 -4.20 -8.96 7.90
CA ILE A 319 -4.50 -10.26 8.53
C ILE A 319 -3.43 -10.76 9.48
N SER A 320 -2.23 -10.19 9.46
CA SER A 320 -1.17 -10.41 10.44
C SER A 320 -0.99 -9.15 11.28
N GLN A 321 -0.83 -9.31 12.59
CA GLN A 321 -0.69 -8.17 13.52
C GLN A 321 0.57 -8.36 14.40
N PRO A 322 1.76 -8.29 13.81
CA PRO A 322 3.01 -8.54 14.52
C PRO A 322 3.31 -7.53 15.62
N THR A 323 2.78 -6.28 15.52
CA THR A 323 2.98 -5.28 16.58
C THR A 323 2.35 -5.68 17.91
N GLN A 324 1.35 -6.56 17.92
CA GLN A 324 0.77 -7.11 19.14
C GLN A 324 1.65 -8.19 19.79
N ARG A 325 2.66 -8.69 19.07
CA ARG A 325 3.53 -9.80 19.52
C ARG A 325 4.94 -9.34 19.88
N VAL A 326 5.24 -8.06 19.74
CA VAL A 326 6.55 -7.48 20.06
C VAL A 326 6.38 -6.31 21.00
N GLN A 327 7.39 -6.05 21.83
CA GLN A 327 7.47 -4.83 22.58
C GLN A 327 7.78 -3.67 21.65
N TRP A 328 6.95 -2.62 21.70
CA TRP A 328 7.18 -1.38 20.94
C TRP A 328 8.37 -0.63 21.53
N PRO A 329 9.26 -0.05 20.70
CA PRO A 329 10.42 0.69 21.20
C PRO A 329 10.00 1.87 22.08
N ALA A 330 10.64 2.02 23.25
CA ALA A 330 10.23 3.01 24.25
C ALA A 330 10.41 4.47 23.78
N SER A 331 11.38 4.72 22.88
CA SER A 331 11.61 6.06 22.32
C SER A 331 10.63 6.44 21.21
N LEU A 332 9.82 5.50 20.71
CA LEU A 332 8.81 5.72 19.70
C LEU A 332 7.43 5.80 20.36
N THR A 333 6.95 6.97 20.67
CA THR A 333 5.62 7.17 21.28
C THR A 333 4.53 6.90 20.24
N ARG A 334 3.59 5.98 20.54
CA ARG A 334 2.42 5.69 19.70
C ARG A 334 1.38 6.81 19.79
N ASP A 335 0.76 7.12 18.66
CA ASP A 335 -0.36 8.05 18.56
C ASP A 335 -1.67 7.31 18.26
N HIS A 336 -2.28 6.75 19.29
CA HIS A 336 -3.55 6.02 19.17
C HIS A 336 -4.72 6.89 18.68
N ALA A 337 -4.69 8.20 18.89
CA ALA A 337 -5.71 9.10 18.36
C ALA A 337 -5.58 9.25 16.86
N LEU A 338 -4.36 9.40 16.37
CA LEU A 338 -4.05 9.40 14.93
C LEU A 338 -4.41 8.06 14.28
N GLU A 339 -4.02 6.93 14.87
CA GLU A 339 -4.33 5.58 14.37
C GLU A 339 -5.85 5.41 14.12
N ARG A 340 -6.69 5.81 15.08
CA ARG A 340 -8.15 5.77 14.92
C ARG A 340 -8.67 6.71 13.83
N ARG A 341 -8.14 7.93 13.73
CA ARG A 341 -8.53 8.87 12.67
C ARG A 341 -8.17 8.33 11.28
N LEU A 342 -6.98 7.78 11.14
CA LEU A 342 -6.53 7.19 9.86
C LEU A 342 -7.39 6.01 9.47
N GLN A 343 -7.76 5.14 10.42
CA GLN A 343 -8.60 3.98 10.14
C GLN A 343 -9.97 4.36 9.59
N VAL A 344 -10.54 5.46 10.07
CA VAL A 344 -11.82 5.99 9.55
C VAL A 344 -11.64 6.68 8.19
N ALA A 345 -10.54 7.40 7.99
CA ALA A 345 -10.31 8.19 6.79
C ALA A 345 -9.76 7.37 5.60
N ASP A 346 -9.19 6.20 5.86
CA ASP A 346 -8.52 5.37 4.85
C ASP A 346 -9.53 4.68 3.92
N ARG A 347 -9.26 4.75 2.62
CA ARG A 347 -10.08 4.12 1.57
C ARG A 347 -9.56 2.77 1.11
N SER A 348 -8.42 2.33 1.65
CA SER A 348 -8.00 0.94 1.48
C SER A 348 -8.77 0.04 2.43
N VAL A 349 -9.23 -1.10 1.93
CA VAL A 349 -10.06 -2.00 2.72
C VAL A 349 -9.18 -2.91 3.56
N GLY A 350 -9.45 -2.97 4.87
CA GLY A 350 -8.99 -4.10 5.67
C GLY A 350 -7.77 -3.87 6.55
N CYS A 351 -7.15 -2.68 6.58
CA CYS A 351 -5.99 -2.45 7.45
C CYS A 351 -6.34 -1.76 8.77
N THR A 352 -5.45 -1.93 9.74
CA THR A 352 -5.31 -1.07 10.92
C THR A 352 -3.98 -0.35 10.85
N PHE A 353 -3.86 0.75 11.58
CA PHE A 353 -2.64 1.56 11.59
C PHE A 353 -1.91 1.41 12.91
N VAL A 354 -0.58 1.44 12.84
CA VAL A 354 0.32 1.62 13.97
C VAL A 354 1.24 2.78 13.64
N CYS A 355 1.04 3.89 14.33
CA CYS A 355 1.77 5.12 14.11
C CYS A 355 2.58 5.49 15.34
N GLY A 356 3.85 5.84 15.15
CA GLY A 356 4.74 6.26 16.21
C GLY A 356 5.58 7.46 15.82
N ARG A 357 6.05 8.18 16.82
CA ARG A 357 6.96 9.31 16.64
C ARG A 357 8.08 9.25 17.67
N LYS A 358 9.31 9.45 17.23
CA LYS A 358 10.46 9.47 18.12
C LYS A 358 10.43 10.75 18.94
N GLY A 359 10.43 10.62 20.28
CA GLY A 359 10.50 11.76 21.18
C GLY A 359 11.81 12.56 20.96
N GLY A 360 11.71 13.87 20.85
CA GLY A 360 12.89 14.74 20.88
C GLY A 360 13.56 14.63 22.26
N ALA A 361 14.86 14.77 22.34
CA ALA A 361 15.66 14.69 23.56
C ALA A 361 15.27 15.68 24.69
N GLY A 362 14.16 16.42 24.52
CA GLY A 362 13.63 17.38 25.49
C GLY A 362 12.30 17.00 26.16
N ALA A 363 11.66 15.86 25.81
CA ALA A 363 10.32 15.53 26.29
C ALA A 363 10.27 14.73 27.60
N SER A 364 11.41 14.40 28.22
CA SER A 364 11.48 13.60 29.46
C SER A 364 11.60 14.41 30.76
N ALA A 365 11.41 15.74 30.75
CA ALA A 365 11.60 16.60 31.93
C ALA A 365 10.32 17.35 32.37
N GLY A 366 9.12 16.79 32.15
CA GLY A 366 7.86 17.52 32.45
C GLY A 366 6.76 16.76 33.16
N ALA A 367 7.02 15.58 33.74
CA ALA A 367 5.98 14.80 34.43
C ALA A 367 6.33 14.41 35.88
N GLY A 368 6.98 15.31 36.62
CA GLY A 368 7.32 15.08 38.02
C GLY A 368 7.28 16.37 38.84
N GLY A 369 6.10 16.81 39.26
CA GLY A 369 6.10 17.96 40.16
C GLY A 369 4.77 18.70 40.29
N ALA A 370 3.71 18.08 40.78
CA ALA A 370 2.60 18.76 41.38
C ALA A 370 1.77 17.79 42.22
N ARG A 371 2.35 17.31 43.35
CA ARG A 371 1.53 16.83 44.49
C ARG A 371 2.06 17.54 45.73
N GLY A 372 1.19 18.32 46.35
CA GLY A 372 1.40 18.82 47.69
C GLY A 372 1.25 20.33 47.82
N ALA A 373 0.05 20.80 48.09
CA ALA A 373 -0.26 21.83 49.05
C ALA A 373 -1.74 22.17 48.97
N ALA A 374 -2.56 21.47 49.77
CA ALA A 374 -3.86 21.95 50.20
C ALA A 374 -4.10 21.42 51.59
N GLN A 375 -3.67 22.18 52.60
CA GLN A 375 -4.17 22.16 53.95
C GLN A 375 -3.58 23.38 54.67
N ALA A 376 -4.33 24.44 54.80
CA ALA A 376 -4.54 25.28 55.96
C ALA A 376 -5.59 26.31 55.63
#